data_95267400ce6d2ac524aeb42b6622d8ea
#
_entry.id   95267400ce6d2ac524aeb42b6622d8ea
#
_cell.length_a   1.000
_cell.length_b   1.000
_cell.length_c   1.000
_cell.angle_alpha   90.00
_cell.angle_beta   90.00
_cell.angle_gamma   90.00
#
_symmetry.space_group_name_H-M   'P 1'
#
loop_
_entity.id
_entity.type
_entity.pdbx_description
1 polymer ?
#
loop_
_entity_poly.entity_id
_entity_poly.type
_entity_poly.pdbx_seq_one_letter_code
_entity_poly.pdbx_strand_id
1 'polypeptide(L)'
;SLLHSLWRLHLITPRGIVRLLSCFLHEGITLMAVVRFAVCYHAHHCAVVSDNRHVDYQEFYALAQRLSRLLYHNYHLESGQHVALFCRNHLVSSLLLPALSRLGVHVKLLNTDLSDEQLAQVMSRSFALFIYDEELTQANNLYAMCSMVSCEKLLESIETHNFVCDTTLPHIKRGGNISVMTGGSSGKYKEAARQTGIVQFLPPFFSLLCDLHIDNYRSVLIGLPFYHGFGLATLLVSFVMGKTVCLLRRFDAEEVLNVVETEHIEVMPMVPAMLARLWQVECAESRLRSLKCIISGGDRLDVSLAKHTIEHIGPVLYNLYGTSEAGFFMLATPQQLIYNGEVSIGKPIRGMQCEVRDADAEGVGTLWVKCKWAMVGRQNCWQSTGDRVLQLPDGRFLHRGRADRMVVCGGENVYPEHVEQVLKKHTLIVDAVVYPVPDVRFGCVLSAQIELKAGALLAEDDLREWLRARLSRAEMPHHFRFGSIGMLSTGKHCRNI
;
A
#
# COMPACT_ATOMS: atom_id res chain seq x y z
N SER A 1 -16.49 5.77 20.37
CA SER A 1 -15.23 5.95 21.12
C SER A 1 -14.33 4.75 20.93
N LEU A 2 -13.00 4.90 21.07
CA LEU A 2 -12.04 3.80 20.95
C LEU A 2 -12.39 2.57 21.81
N LEU A 3 -12.78 2.78 23.05
CA LEU A 3 -13.19 1.70 23.95
C LEU A 3 -14.39 0.93 23.40
N HIS A 4 -15.35 1.60 22.79
CA HIS A 4 -16.50 0.95 22.15
C HIS A 4 -16.08 0.06 20.97
N SER A 5 -15.20 0.56 20.09
CA SER A 5 -14.67 -0.22 18.95
C SER A 5 -13.86 -1.42 19.44
N LEU A 6 -13.00 -1.26 20.44
CA LEU A 6 -12.23 -2.37 21.02
C LEU A 6 -13.13 -3.41 21.71
N TRP A 7 -14.23 -2.96 22.33
CA TRP A 7 -15.23 -3.85 22.92
C TRP A 7 -15.96 -4.66 21.84
N ARG A 8 -16.41 -4.00 20.76
CA ARG A 8 -17.06 -4.67 19.61
C ARG A 8 -16.16 -5.71 18.94
N LEU A 9 -14.87 -5.42 18.85
CA LEU A 9 -13.85 -6.34 18.31
C LEU A 9 -13.44 -7.42 19.32
N HIS A 10 -14.08 -7.47 20.48
CA HIS A 10 -13.78 -8.39 21.58
C HIS A 10 -12.35 -8.30 22.15
N LEU A 11 -11.58 -7.29 21.79
CA LEU A 11 -10.18 -7.14 22.19
C LEU A 11 -10.01 -6.80 23.68
N ILE A 12 -11.02 -6.16 24.31
CA ILE A 12 -11.02 -5.77 25.73
C ILE A 12 -12.16 -6.41 26.55
N THR A 13 -12.96 -7.30 25.97
CA THR A 13 -13.95 -8.05 26.73
C THR A 13 -13.25 -9.14 27.57
N PRO A 14 -13.76 -9.51 28.79
CA PRO A 14 -13.13 -10.55 29.59
C PRO A 14 -12.95 -11.87 28.84
N ARG A 15 -13.98 -12.31 28.11
CA ARG A 15 -13.94 -13.52 27.27
C ARG A 15 -12.95 -13.36 26.11
N GLY A 16 -12.89 -12.18 25.51
CA GLY A 16 -11.96 -11.88 24.40
C GLY A 16 -10.51 -11.93 24.85
N ILE A 17 -10.19 -11.35 26.01
CA ILE A 17 -8.85 -11.40 26.59
C ILE A 17 -8.43 -12.84 26.86
N VAL A 18 -9.29 -13.66 27.47
CA VAL A 18 -9.01 -15.08 27.73
C VAL A 18 -8.77 -15.85 26.42
N ARG A 19 -9.60 -15.63 25.39
CA ARG A 19 -9.44 -16.26 24.06
C ARG A 19 -8.15 -15.80 23.38
N LEU A 20 -7.82 -14.51 23.43
CA LEU A 20 -6.59 -13.97 22.84
C LEU A 20 -5.35 -14.59 23.52
N LEU A 21 -5.34 -14.66 24.85
CA LEU A 21 -4.28 -15.34 25.61
C LEU A 21 -4.17 -16.81 25.22
N SER A 22 -5.30 -17.52 25.12
CA SER A 22 -5.33 -18.91 24.65
C SER A 22 -4.76 -19.06 23.25
N CYS A 23 -5.08 -18.16 22.32
CA CYS A 23 -4.49 -18.16 20.96
C CYS A 23 -2.97 -17.99 21.01
N PHE A 24 -2.47 -17.07 21.84
CA PHE A 24 -1.02 -16.87 22.00
C PHE A 24 -0.31 -18.05 22.68
N LEU A 25 -0.95 -18.73 23.60
CA LEU A 25 -0.39 -19.94 24.23
C LEU A 25 -0.26 -21.09 23.21
N HIS A 26 -1.17 -21.23 22.27
CA HIS A 26 -1.15 -22.31 21.28
C HIS A 26 -0.29 -21.99 20.06
N GLU A 27 -0.38 -20.77 19.53
CA GLU A 27 0.24 -20.39 18.26
C GLU A 27 1.47 -19.49 18.43
N GLY A 28 1.80 -19.09 19.68
CA GLY A 28 2.78 -18.04 19.94
C GLY A 28 2.24 -16.65 19.55
N ILE A 29 3.06 -15.62 19.75
CA ILE A 29 2.75 -14.25 19.27
C ILE A 29 3.06 -14.19 17.77
N THR A 30 2.15 -14.74 16.97
CA THR A 30 2.28 -14.93 15.51
C THR A 30 1.04 -14.43 14.77
N LEU A 31 1.12 -14.30 13.46
CA LEU A 31 -0.07 -14.01 12.64
C LEU A 31 -1.07 -15.16 12.66
N MET A 32 -0.63 -16.41 12.87
CA MET A 32 -1.53 -17.56 13.04
C MET A 32 -2.44 -17.38 14.26
N ALA A 33 -1.93 -16.84 15.37
CA ALA A 33 -2.74 -16.55 16.55
C ALA A 33 -3.82 -15.49 16.26
N VAL A 34 -3.53 -14.51 15.40
CA VAL A 34 -4.52 -13.51 14.96
C VAL A 34 -5.63 -14.18 14.15
N VAL A 35 -5.29 -15.04 13.20
CA VAL A 35 -6.29 -15.79 12.40
C VAL A 35 -7.12 -16.70 13.31
N ARG A 36 -6.48 -17.41 14.25
CA ARG A 36 -7.19 -18.25 15.24
C ARG A 36 -8.15 -17.44 16.10
N PHE A 37 -7.76 -16.23 16.51
CA PHE A 37 -8.65 -15.34 17.27
C PHE A 37 -9.86 -14.92 16.42
N ALA A 38 -9.67 -14.62 15.13
CA ALA A 38 -10.77 -14.35 14.20
C ALA A 38 -11.72 -15.55 14.08
N VAL A 39 -11.21 -16.78 14.01
CA VAL A 39 -12.05 -18.01 14.03
C VAL A 39 -12.92 -18.09 15.27
N CYS A 40 -12.43 -17.66 16.44
CA CYS A 40 -13.22 -17.70 17.68
C CYS A 40 -14.54 -16.91 17.62
N TYR A 41 -14.64 -15.94 16.72
CA TYR A 41 -15.79 -15.04 16.60
C TYR A 41 -16.45 -15.04 15.22
N HIS A 42 -15.71 -15.46 14.19
CA HIS A 42 -16.08 -15.32 12.78
C HIS A 42 -15.88 -16.62 11.98
N ALA A 43 -15.93 -17.80 12.61
CA ALA A 43 -15.57 -19.09 11.99
C ALA A 43 -16.16 -19.29 10.57
N HIS A 44 -17.45 -19.02 10.42
CA HIS A 44 -18.20 -19.22 9.16
C HIS A 44 -18.38 -17.93 8.34
N HIS A 45 -17.74 -16.81 8.74
CA HIS A 45 -17.68 -15.61 7.91
C HIS A 45 -16.61 -15.81 6.83
N CYS A 46 -16.88 -15.33 5.63
CA CYS A 46 -15.89 -15.33 4.56
C CYS A 46 -14.64 -14.53 5.00
N ALA A 47 -13.48 -15.17 4.96
CA ALA A 47 -12.19 -14.56 5.27
C ALA A 47 -11.55 -13.98 4.03
N VAL A 48 -11.50 -14.78 2.93
CA VAL A 48 -10.83 -14.42 1.69
C VAL A 48 -11.68 -14.82 0.50
N VAL A 49 -11.81 -13.89 -0.44
CA VAL A 49 -12.32 -14.12 -1.80
C VAL A 49 -11.15 -13.91 -2.76
N SER A 50 -10.80 -14.91 -3.53
CA SER A 50 -9.71 -14.87 -4.50
C SER A 50 -10.02 -15.81 -5.65
N ASP A 51 -9.85 -15.36 -6.90
CA ASP A 51 -10.04 -16.16 -8.10
C ASP A 51 -11.41 -16.90 -8.11
N ASN A 52 -12.49 -16.19 -7.74
CA ASN A 52 -13.87 -16.71 -7.58
C ASN A 52 -14.06 -17.78 -6.48
N ARG A 53 -13.08 -17.99 -5.64
CA ARG A 53 -13.15 -18.88 -4.49
C ARG A 53 -13.42 -18.09 -3.20
N HIS A 54 -14.41 -18.54 -2.44
CA HIS A 54 -14.75 -18.02 -1.12
C HIS A 54 -14.27 -19.01 -0.06
N VAL A 55 -13.46 -18.52 0.88
CA VAL A 55 -12.88 -19.30 1.97
C VAL A 55 -13.30 -18.67 3.28
N ASP A 56 -13.96 -19.39 4.17
CA ASP A 56 -14.30 -18.89 5.49
C ASP A 56 -13.09 -18.89 6.45
N TYR A 57 -13.21 -18.24 7.62
CA TYR A 57 -12.11 -18.16 8.58
C TYR A 57 -11.68 -19.52 9.13
N GLN A 58 -12.60 -20.48 9.28
CA GLN A 58 -12.29 -21.82 9.76
C GLN A 58 -11.48 -22.59 8.71
N GLU A 59 -11.92 -22.57 7.45
CA GLU A 59 -11.19 -23.19 6.33
C GLU A 59 -9.83 -22.52 6.13
N PHE A 60 -9.79 -21.17 6.14
CA PHE A 60 -8.54 -20.41 6.00
C PHE A 60 -7.52 -20.80 7.07
N TYR A 61 -7.95 -20.88 8.32
CA TYR A 61 -7.08 -21.31 9.43
C TYR A 61 -6.60 -22.75 9.24
N ALA A 62 -7.48 -23.66 8.86
CA ALA A 62 -7.13 -25.07 8.61
C ALA A 62 -6.10 -25.21 7.47
N LEU A 63 -6.30 -24.49 6.36
CA LEU A 63 -5.36 -24.44 5.23
C LEU A 63 -4.01 -23.87 5.66
N ALA A 64 -3.99 -22.75 6.40
CA ALA A 64 -2.76 -22.14 6.90
C ALA A 64 -1.99 -23.08 7.85
N GLN A 65 -2.69 -23.84 8.70
CA GLN A 65 -2.06 -24.85 9.55
C GLN A 65 -1.47 -26.01 8.75
N ARG A 66 -2.20 -26.50 7.75
CA ARG A 66 -1.66 -27.56 6.84
C ARG A 66 -0.42 -27.04 6.11
N LEU A 67 -0.46 -25.80 5.63
CA LEU A 67 0.68 -25.17 4.96
C LEU A 67 1.88 -25.03 5.90
N SER A 68 1.69 -24.65 7.16
CA SER A 68 2.78 -24.60 8.16
C SER A 68 3.43 -25.97 8.34
N ARG A 69 2.64 -27.04 8.45
CA ARG A 69 3.15 -28.42 8.60
C ARG A 69 3.89 -28.86 7.35
N LEU A 70 3.33 -28.62 6.15
CA LEU A 70 3.97 -28.94 4.87
C LEU A 70 5.35 -28.25 4.76
N LEU A 71 5.41 -26.95 5.07
CA LEU A 71 6.64 -26.16 5.01
C LEU A 71 7.68 -26.65 6.04
N TYR A 72 7.27 -27.02 7.23
CA TYR A 72 8.16 -27.57 8.25
C TYR A 72 8.71 -28.95 7.87
N HIS A 73 7.85 -29.88 7.45
CA HIS A 73 8.27 -31.27 7.21
C HIS A 73 8.93 -31.50 5.85
N ASN A 74 8.38 -30.90 4.78
CA ASN A 74 8.87 -31.16 3.43
C ASN A 74 9.98 -30.21 3.00
N TYR A 75 9.98 -28.98 3.52
CA TYR A 75 10.97 -27.97 3.15
C TYR A 75 11.93 -27.65 4.33
N HIS A 76 11.77 -28.35 5.45
CA HIS A 76 12.64 -28.26 6.63
C HIS A 76 12.85 -26.81 7.12
N LEU A 77 11.76 -26.01 7.08
CA LEU A 77 11.84 -24.63 7.54
C LEU A 77 11.85 -24.54 9.06
N GLU A 78 12.86 -23.84 9.58
CA GLU A 78 13.07 -23.64 11.02
C GLU A 78 13.01 -22.15 11.38
N SER A 79 12.77 -21.87 12.66
CA SER A 79 12.72 -20.52 13.20
C SER A 79 14.04 -19.77 12.96
N GLY A 80 13.92 -18.49 12.52
CA GLY A 80 15.07 -17.64 12.23
C GLY A 80 15.57 -17.73 10.78
N GLN A 81 15.15 -18.73 10.00
CA GLN A 81 15.51 -18.80 8.59
C GLN A 81 14.80 -17.72 7.78
N HIS A 82 15.33 -17.43 6.59
CA HIS A 82 14.79 -16.44 5.66
C HIS A 82 14.13 -17.10 4.45
N VAL A 83 12.92 -16.68 4.15
CA VAL A 83 12.15 -17.12 2.97
C VAL A 83 11.80 -15.90 2.12
N ALA A 84 11.98 -16.05 0.80
CA ALA A 84 11.56 -15.04 -0.16
C ALA A 84 10.22 -15.42 -0.77
N LEU A 85 9.28 -14.45 -0.86
CA LEU A 85 8.00 -14.58 -1.55
C LEU A 85 8.00 -13.69 -2.78
N PHE A 86 7.89 -14.29 -3.95
CA PHE A 86 7.77 -13.63 -5.25
C PHE A 86 6.40 -13.95 -5.84
N CYS A 87 5.37 -13.39 -5.21
CA CYS A 87 3.97 -13.75 -5.45
C CYS A 87 3.10 -12.50 -5.56
N ARG A 88 2.03 -12.61 -6.37
CA ARG A 88 0.94 -11.65 -6.41
C ARG A 88 -0.04 -11.89 -5.26
N ASN A 89 -1.08 -11.04 -5.19
CA ASN A 89 -2.13 -11.19 -4.19
C ASN A 89 -3.12 -12.29 -4.61
N HIS A 90 -3.14 -13.38 -3.89
CA HIS A 90 -4.12 -14.46 -4.04
C HIS A 90 -4.22 -15.28 -2.75
N LEU A 91 -5.07 -16.31 -2.74
CA LEU A 91 -5.33 -17.11 -1.55
C LEU A 91 -4.03 -17.66 -0.93
N VAL A 92 -3.15 -18.28 -1.72
CA VAL A 92 -1.93 -18.93 -1.19
C VAL A 92 -0.97 -17.90 -0.61
N SER A 93 -0.75 -16.77 -1.29
CA SER A 93 0.12 -15.71 -0.77
C SER A 93 -0.41 -15.15 0.56
N SER A 94 -1.74 -15.08 0.75
CA SER A 94 -2.34 -14.69 2.02
C SER A 94 -2.22 -15.76 3.12
N LEU A 95 -2.26 -17.06 2.77
CA LEU A 95 -2.04 -18.19 3.69
C LEU A 95 -0.57 -18.31 4.13
N LEU A 96 0.38 -17.99 3.25
CA LEU A 96 1.81 -18.07 3.53
C LEU A 96 2.23 -17.15 4.69
N LEU A 97 1.63 -15.99 4.84
CA LEU A 97 1.98 -15.05 5.90
C LEU A 97 1.74 -15.61 7.32
N PRO A 98 0.54 -16.08 7.69
CA PRO A 98 0.33 -16.73 8.98
C PRO A 98 1.07 -18.07 9.10
N ALA A 99 1.22 -18.84 8.01
CA ALA A 99 1.91 -20.11 8.04
C ALA A 99 3.41 -19.98 8.36
N LEU A 100 4.11 -19.07 7.69
CA LEU A 100 5.53 -18.79 7.93
C LEU A 100 5.75 -18.09 9.27
N SER A 101 4.83 -17.18 9.65
CA SER A 101 4.86 -16.55 10.98
C SER A 101 4.76 -17.59 12.10
N ARG A 102 3.93 -18.65 11.94
CA ARG A 102 3.77 -19.76 12.89
C ARG A 102 5.07 -20.57 13.05
N LEU A 103 5.92 -20.59 12.05
CA LEU A 103 7.22 -21.27 12.09
C LEU A 103 8.36 -20.36 12.61
N GLY A 104 8.09 -19.08 12.85
CA GLY A 104 9.11 -18.11 13.27
C GLY A 104 10.10 -17.73 12.17
N VAL A 105 9.73 -17.96 10.91
CA VAL A 105 10.53 -17.67 9.74
C VAL A 105 10.46 -16.19 9.37
N HIS A 106 11.59 -15.61 8.96
CA HIS A 106 11.65 -14.26 8.41
C HIS A 106 11.22 -14.25 6.95
N VAL A 107 10.25 -13.41 6.61
CA VAL A 107 9.67 -13.34 5.27
C VAL A 107 10.13 -12.08 4.57
N LYS A 108 10.62 -12.22 3.33
CA LYS A 108 10.91 -11.12 2.43
C LYS A 108 9.94 -11.11 1.27
N LEU A 109 9.10 -10.10 1.21
CA LEU A 109 8.17 -9.90 0.10
C LEU A 109 8.91 -9.17 -1.03
N LEU A 110 8.97 -9.80 -2.20
CA LEU A 110 9.67 -9.28 -3.37
C LEU A 110 8.69 -8.62 -4.33
N ASN A 111 9.13 -7.52 -4.93
CA ASN A 111 8.38 -6.87 -5.99
C ASN A 111 8.35 -7.76 -7.24
N THR A 112 7.16 -8.07 -7.73
CA THR A 112 6.96 -8.92 -8.92
C THR A 112 7.32 -8.24 -10.25
N ASP A 113 7.67 -6.95 -10.23
CA ASP A 113 8.13 -6.20 -11.40
C ASP A 113 9.68 -6.08 -11.46
N LEU A 114 10.41 -6.81 -10.61
CA LEU A 114 11.86 -6.85 -10.68
C LEU A 114 12.31 -7.45 -12.02
N SER A 115 13.35 -6.86 -12.63
CA SER A 115 14.03 -7.49 -13.76
C SER A 115 14.79 -8.74 -13.31
N ASP A 116 15.15 -9.62 -14.26
CA ASP A 116 15.93 -10.83 -13.97
C ASP A 116 17.24 -10.53 -13.24
N GLU A 117 17.94 -9.45 -13.64
CA GLU A 117 19.18 -9.02 -13.01
C GLU A 117 18.95 -8.55 -11.57
N GLN A 118 17.91 -7.76 -11.34
CA GLN A 118 17.54 -7.28 -10.01
C GLN A 118 17.12 -8.42 -9.09
N LEU A 119 16.36 -9.36 -9.62
CA LEU A 119 15.94 -10.56 -8.89
C LEU A 119 17.15 -11.42 -8.54
N ALA A 120 18.08 -11.66 -9.48
CA ALA A 120 19.32 -12.39 -9.23
C ALA A 120 20.18 -11.69 -8.16
N GLN A 121 20.27 -10.35 -8.17
CA GLN A 121 20.98 -9.59 -7.13
C GLN A 121 20.35 -9.76 -5.74
N VAL A 122 19.02 -9.78 -5.64
CA VAL A 122 18.32 -10.05 -4.37
C VAL A 122 18.59 -11.47 -3.91
N MET A 123 18.58 -12.43 -4.83
CA MET A 123 18.81 -13.86 -4.58
C MET A 123 20.26 -14.22 -4.29
N SER A 124 21.22 -13.30 -4.51
CA SER A 124 22.61 -13.50 -4.07
C SER A 124 22.74 -13.63 -2.54
N ARG A 125 21.69 -13.28 -1.81
CA ARG A 125 21.53 -13.57 -0.37
C ARG A 125 20.98 -14.99 -0.20
N SER A 126 21.45 -15.69 0.83
CA SER A 126 20.97 -17.03 1.13
C SER A 126 19.53 -17.01 1.67
N PHE A 127 18.61 -17.66 0.96
CA PHE A 127 17.27 -17.98 1.43
C PHE A 127 17.14 -19.50 1.60
N ALA A 128 16.45 -19.91 2.66
CA ALA A 128 16.14 -21.33 2.89
C ALA A 128 15.14 -21.85 1.85
N LEU A 129 14.20 -20.98 1.42
CA LEU A 129 13.20 -21.32 0.42
C LEU A 129 12.80 -20.05 -0.36
N PHE A 130 12.57 -20.24 -1.66
CA PHE A 130 11.98 -19.23 -2.55
C PHE A 130 10.62 -19.73 -3.03
N ILE A 131 9.56 -18.98 -2.72
CA ILE A 131 8.19 -19.31 -3.09
C ILE A 131 7.71 -18.31 -4.14
N TYR A 132 7.13 -18.80 -5.24
CA TYR A 132 6.81 -17.98 -6.40
C TYR A 132 5.50 -18.42 -7.07
N ASP A 133 4.90 -17.54 -7.87
CA ASP A 133 3.79 -17.86 -8.76
C ASP A 133 4.33 -18.37 -10.10
N GLU A 134 3.78 -19.47 -10.62
CA GLU A 134 4.21 -20.05 -11.90
C GLU A 134 4.05 -19.12 -13.10
N GLU A 135 3.12 -18.18 -13.02
CA GLU A 135 2.94 -17.15 -14.05
C GLU A 135 4.08 -16.11 -14.12
N LEU A 136 4.98 -16.08 -13.11
CA LEU A 136 6.12 -15.17 -13.07
C LEU A 136 7.36 -15.85 -13.66
N THR A 137 7.52 -15.75 -14.97
CA THR A 137 8.56 -16.45 -15.75
C THR A 137 9.99 -16.11 -15.35
N GLN A 138 10.23 -14.95 -14.73
CA GLN A 138 11.55 -14.55 -14.20
C GLN A 138 12.09 -15.55 -13.16
N ALA A 139 11.21 -16.25 -12.45
CA ALA A 139 11.62 -17.27 -11.48
C ALA A 139 12.33 -18.47 -12.11
N ASN A 140 12.05 -18.78 -13.39
CA ASN A 140 12.61 -19.94 -14.07
C ASN A 140 14.14 -19.93 -14.22
N ASN A 141 14.77 -18.75 -14.13
CA ASN A 141 16.22 -18.61 -14.26
C ASN A 141 16.99 -18.81 -12.94
N LEU A 142 16.29 -19.06 -11.82
CA LEU A 142 16.86 -19.08 -10.47
C LEU A 142 17.04 -20.48 -9.86
N TYR A 143 16.64 -21.56 -10.57
CA TYR A 143 16.65 -22.94 -10.03
C TYR A 143 17.99 -23.43 -9.46
N ALA A 144 19.10 -22.81 -9.85
CA ALA A 144 20.43 -23.21 -9.39
C ALA A 144 20.86 -22.55 -8.06
N MET A 145 20.07 -21.61 -7.51
CA MET A 145 20.52 -20.73 -6.41
C MET A 145 19.98 -21.12 -5.02
N CYS A 146 18.78 -21.71 -4.93
CA CYS A 146 18.15 -22.13 -3.67
C CYS A 146 17.00 -23.13 -3.92
N SER A 147 16.48 -23.72 -2.82
CA SER A 147 15.25 -24.52 -2.89
C SER A 147 14.06 -23.65 -3.31
N MET A 148 13.24 -24.13 -4.25
CA MET A 148 12.14 -23.38 -4.84
C MET A 148 10.86 -24.20 -4.86
N VAL A 149 9.73 -23.52 -4.70
CA VAL A 149 8.38 -24.12 -4.83
C VAL A 149 7.38 -23.09 -5.33
N SER A 150 6.47 -23.52 -6.22
CA SER A 150 5.38 -22.65 -6.67
C SER A 150 4.21 -22.62 -5.68
N CYS A 151 3.48 -21.50 -5.67
CA CYS A 151 2.25 -21.34 -4.90
C CYS A 151 1.20 -22.38 -5.30
N GLU A 152 1.10 -22.68 -6.60
CA GLU A 152 0.17 -23.64 -7.18
C GLU A 152 0.44 -25.05 -6.62
N LYS A 153 1.70 -25.48 -6.60
CA LYS A 153 2.12 -26.77 -6.03
C LYS A 153 1.87 -26.86 -4.53
N LEU A 154 2.08 -25.76 -3.80
CA LEU A 154 1.76 -25.70 -2.38
C LEU A 154 0.26 -25.85 -2.13
N LEU A 155 -0.59 -25.19 -2.94
CA LEU A 155 -2.04 -25.30 -2.83
C LEU A 155 -2.50 -26.74 -3.10
N GLU A 156 -2.06 -27.34 -4.19
CA GLU A 156 -2.36 -28.75 -4.52
C GLU A 156 -1.98 -29.69 -3.38
N SER A 157 -0.81 -29.48 -2.79
CA SER A 157 -0.30 -30.33 -1.70
C SER A 157 -1.13 -30.23 -0.41
N ILE A 158 -1.66 -29.05 -0.07
CA ILE A 158 -2.48 -28.88 1.14
C ILE A 158 -3.95 -29.27 0.95
N GLU A 159 -4.43 -29.31 -0.29
CA GLU A 159 -5.81 -29.73 -0.63
C GLU A 159 -5.95 -31.23 -0.82
N THR A 160 -4.92 -31.90 -1.33
CA THR A 160 -4.93 -33.36 -1.44
C THR A 160 -4.95 -33.98 -0.05
N HIS A 161 -5.97 -34.78 0.27
CA HIS A 161 -6.29 -35.35 1.58
C HIS A 161 -5.21 -36.26 2.18
N ASN A 162 -4.11 -36.53 1.48
CA ASN A 162 -3.03 -37.43 1.90
C ASN A 162 -1.98 -36.78 2.83
N PHE A 163 -2.10 -35.46 3.12
CA PHE A 163 -1.18 -34.82 4.06
C PHE A 163 -1.72 -34.94 5.50
N VAL A 164 -1.81 -36.18 6.02
CA VAL A 164 -2.05 -36.43 7.44
C VAL A 164 -0.69 -36.47 8.14
N CYS A 165 -0.18 -35.31 8.51
CA CYS A 165 0.97 -35.24 9.39
C CYS A 165 0.48 -35.05 10.83
N ASP A 166 0.44 -36.14 11.61
CA ASP A 166 0.09 -36.11 13.05
C ASP A 166 1.17 -35.46 13.92
N THR A 167 2.24 -34.95 13.32
CA THR A 167 3.34 -34.35 14.06
C THR A 167 3.02 -32.93 14.53
N THR A 168 3.30 -32.69 15.78
CA THR A 168 3.16 -31.38 16.41
C THR A 168 4.26 -30.45 15.94
N LEU A 169 3.87 -29.25 15.51
CA LEU A 169 4.84 -28.18 15.20
C LEU A 169 5.58 -27.74 16.48
N PRO A 170 6.84 -27.33 16.38
CA PRO A 170 7.57 -26.80 17.51
C PRO A 170 6.86 -25.55 18.07
N HIS A 171 6.99 -25.38 19.39
CA HIS A 171 6.42 -24.21 20.04
C HIS A 171 7.29 -22.98 19.73
N ILE A 172 6.70 -21.97 19.10
CA ILE A 172 7.35 -20.71 18.75
C ILE A 172 6.81 -19.61 19.67
N LYS A 173 7.70 -18.90 20.37
CA LYS A 173 7.28 -17.78 21.22
C LYS A 173 6.81 -16.58 20.41
N ARG A 174 7.47 -16.32 19.26
CA ARG A 174 7.20 -15.13 18.42
C ARG A 174 7.44 -15.44 16.95
N GLY A 175 6.60 -14.88 16.08
CA GLY A 175 6.76 -14.95 14.63
C GLY A 175 8.01 -14.20 14.13
N GLY A 176 8.51 -14.60 12.98
CA GLY A 176 9.60 -13.91 12.29
C GLY A 176 9.17 -12.53 11.76
N ASN A 177 10.15 -11.75 11.33
CA ASN A 177 9.92 -10.43 10.75
C ASN A 177 9.41 -10.56 9.31
N ILE A 178 8.51 -9.67 8.93
CA ILE A 178 8.10 -9.50 7.54
C ILE A 178 8.75 -8.21 7.03
N SER A 179 9.50 -8.29 5.95
CA SER A 179 10.15 -7.16 5.30
C SER A 179 9.61 -6.94 3.90
N VAL A 180 9.43 -5.67 3.54
CA VAL A 180 9.06 -5.23 2.20
C VAL A 180 10.25 -4.51 1.56
N MET A 181 10.37 -4.60 0.24
CA MET A 181 11.39 -3.87 -0.50
C MET A 181 10.90 -2.45 -0.78
N THR A 182 11.76 -1.47 -0.54
CA THR A 182 11.49 -0.08 -0.92
C THR A 182 12.45 0.34 -2.02
N GLY A 183 11.91 0.94 -3.08
CA GLY A 183 12.73 1.56 -4.12
C GLY A 183 13.49 2.76 -3.54
N GLY A 184 14.81 2.70 -3.51
CA GLY A 184 15.64 3.86 -3.22
C GLY A 184 15.81 4.72 -4.46
N SER A 185 15.80 6.05 -4.30
CA SER A 185 16.12 7.03 -5.37
C SER A 185 17.50 6.82 -6.04
N SER A 186 18.35 5.97 -5.46
CA SER A 186 19.68 5.63 -5.95
C SER A 186 19.75 4.31 -6.73
N GLY A 187 18.61 3.72 -7.15
CA GLY A 187 18.58 2.44 -7.85
C GLY A 187 18.94 1.22 -6.99
N LYS A 188 19.36 1.41 -5.74
CA LYS A 188 19.60 0.31 -4.79
C LYS A 188 18.36 0.11 -3.91
N TYR A 189 17.79 -1.08 -3.96
CA TYR A 189 16.67 -1.43 -3.09
C TYR A 189 17.11 -1.44 -1.62
N LYS A 190 16.40 -0.67 -0.80
CA LYS A 190 16.58 -0.67 0.66
C LYS A 190 15.52 -1.56 1.29
N GLU A 191 15.90 -2.31 2.30
CA GLU A 191 14.98 -3.10 3.10
C GLU A 191 14.32 -2.22 4.16
N ALA A 192 13.01 -2.10 4.14
CA ALA A 192 12.24 -1.52 5.24
C ALA A 192 11.79 -2.65 6.18
N ALA A 193 12.72 -3.15 6.98
CA ALA A 193 12.39 -4.10 8.01
C ALA A 193 11.69 -3.39 9.18
N ARG A 194 10.55 -3.92 9.62
CA ARG A 194 9.85 -3.45 10.81
C ARG A 194 9.86 -4.52 11.88
N GLN A 195 10.21 -4.14 13.10
CA GLN A 195 10.05 -5.06 14.23
C GLN A 195 8.56 -5.32 14.45
N THR A 196 8.19 -6.60 14.54
CA THR A 196 6.83 -7.09 14.78
C THR A 196 6.37 -6.88 16.24
N GLY A 197 6.70 -5.72 16.84
CA GLY A 197 6.19 -5.35 18.17
C GLY A 197 4.75 -4.87 18.09
N ILE A 198 3.78 -5.69 18.48
CA ILE A 198 2.34 -5.35 18.47
C ILE A 198 2.09 -3.99 19.13
N VAL A 199 2.74 -3.69 20.24
CA VAL A 199 2.54 -2.47 21.03
C VAL A 199 2.91 -1.20 20.22
N GLN A 200 3.89 -1.27 19.35
CA GLN A 200 4.33 -0.12 18.56
C GLN A 200 3.33 0.28 17.48
N PHE A 201 2.50 -0.68 17.00
CA PHE A 201 1.47 -0.45 15.99
C PHE A 201 0.10 -0.09 16.58
N LEU A 202 -0.06 -0.10 17.89
CA LEU A 202 -1.33 0.29 18.53
C LEU A 202 -1.75 1.73 18.17
N PRO A 203 -0.87 2.78 18.19
CA PRO A 203 -1.31 4.12 17.85
C PRO A 203 -1.85 4.25 16.41
N PRO A 204 -1.16 3.77 15.35
CA PRO A 204 -1.74 3.71 14.01
C PRO A 204 -3.06 2.94 13.95
N PHE A 205 -3.13 1.77 14.57
CA PHE A 205 -4.36 0.97 14.62
C PHE A 205 -5.53 1.71 15.30
N PHE A 206 -5.26 2.40 16.41
CA PHE A 206 -6.28 3.19 17.09
C PHE A 206 -6.77 4.37 16.25
N SER A 207 -5.89 4.98 15.44
CA SER A 207 -6.31 6.03 14.50
C SER A 207 -7.19 5.46 13.40
N LEU A 208 -6.88 4.27 12.85
CA LEU A 208 -7.77 3.60 11.90
C LEU A 208 -9.16 3.34 12.49
N LEU A 209 -9.25 2.94 13.76
CA LEU A 209 -10.53 2.74 14.44
C LEU A 209 -11.28 4.05 14.70
N CYS A 210 -10.57 5.11 15.14
CA CYS A 210 -11.22 6.34 15.57
C CYS A 210 -11.55 7.28 14.41
N ASP A 211 -10.67 7.35 13.41
CA ASP A 211 -10.71 8.36 12.37
C ASP A 211 -11.31 7.83 11.06
N LEU A 212 -11.08 6.54 10.73
CA LEU A 212 -11.67 5.86 9.59
C LEU A 212 -12.91 5.04 9.94
N HIS A 213 -13.16 4.79 11.23
CA HIS A 213 -14.25 3.92 11.69
C HIS A 213 -14.28 2.57 11.00
N ILE A 214 -13.10 2.01 10.72
CA ILE A 214 -12.96 0.77 9.94
C ILE A 214 -13.64 -0.44 10.58
N ASP A 215 -13.90 -0.41 11.90
CA ASP A 215 -14.68 -1.43 12.62
C ASP A 215 -16.16 -1.52 12.16
N ASN A 216 -16.70 -0.49 11.51
CA ASN A 216 -18.06 -0.47 11.01
C ASN A 216 -18.25 -1.21 9.68
N TYR A 217 -17.18 -1.50 8.96
CA TYR A 217 -17.23 -2.10 7.63
C TYR A 217 -16.95 -3.60 7.68
N ARG A 218 -17.46 -4.35 6.70
CA ARG A 218 -17.39 -5.81 6.66
C ARG A 218 -16.42 -6.35 5.64
N SER A 219 -16.30 -5.68 4.50
CA SER A 219 -15.52 -6.15 3.35
C SER A 219 -14.48 -5.14 2.89
N VAL A 220 -13.34 -5.64 2.43
CA VAL A 220 -12.20 -4.85 1.95
C VAL A 220 -11.70 -5.45 0.63
N LEU A 221 -11.56 -4.64 -0.40
CA LEU A 221 -10.89 -5.04 -1.63
C LEU A 221 -9.42 -4.59 -1.61
N ILE A 222 -8.50 -5.52 -1.83
CA ILE A 222 -7.06 -5.24 -1.89
C ILE A 222 -6.54 -5.51 -3.30
N GLY A 223 -6.40 -4.44 -4.08
CA GLY A 223 -5.68 -4.43 -5.37
C GLY A 223 -4.22 -3.97 -5.25
N LEU A 224 -3.82 -3.49 -4.08
CA LEU A 224 -2.43 -3.08 -3.80
C LEU A 224 -1.56 -4.30 -3.47
N PRO A 225 -0.38 -4.47 -4.08
CA PRO A 225 0.47 -5.62 -3.82
C PRO A 225 0.92 -5.73 -2.36
N PHE A 226 1.05 -6.98 -1.85
CA PHE A 226 1.52 -7.22 -0.47
C PHE A 226 2.98 -6.89 -0.24
N TYR A 227 3.80 -6.85 -1.29
CA TYR A 227 5.18 -6.38 -1.19
C TYR A 227 5.31 -4.86 -1.00
N HIS A 228 4.17 -4.15 -0.93
CA HIS A 228 4.10 -2.77 -0.45
C HIS A 228 3.44 -2.71 0.92
N GLY A 229 4.01 -1.90 1.80
CA GLY A 229 3.55 -1.78 3.17
C GLY A 229 2.06 -1.42 3.31
N PHE A 230 1.47 -0.71 2.35
CA PHE A 230 0.06 -0.34 2.37
C PHE A 230 -0.86 -1.55 2.14
N GLY A 231 -0.61 -2.34 1.09
CA GLY A 231 -1.38 -3.57 0.83
C GLY A 231 -1.24 -4.59 1.96
N LEU A 232 -0.02 -4.82 2.44
CA LEU A 232 0.26 -5.72 3.56
C LEU A 232 -0.45 -5.28 4.85
N ALA A 233 -0.35 -4.00 5.22
CA ALA A 233 -1.00 -3.49 6.43
C ALA A 233 -2.51 -3.63 6.36
N THR A 234 -3.13 -3.40 5.19
CA THR A 234 -4.56 -3.59 4.98
C THR A 234 -4.96 -5.04 5.22
N LEU A 235 -4.23 -6.02 4.67
CA LEU A 235 -4.50 -7.44 4.90
C LEU A 235 -4.44 -7.80 6.39
N LEU A 236 -3.36 -7.41 7.06
CA LEU A 236 -3.14 -7.74 8.47
C LEU A 236 -4.21 -7.12 9.39
N VAL A 237 -4.55 -5.85 9.16
CA VAL A 237 -5.62 -5.16 9.92
C VAL A 237 -6.97 -5.83 9.66
N SER A 238 -7.25 -6.24 8.43
CA SER A 238 -8.51 -6.93 8.08
C SER A 238 -8.66 -8.25 8.82
N PHE A 239 -7.60 -9.05 8.95
CA PHE A 239 -7.62 -10.29 9.72
C PHE A 239 -7.81 -10.06 11.22
N VAL A 240 -7.15 -9.04 11.80
CA VAL A 240 -7.39 -8.67 13.22
C VAL A 240 -8.84 -8.34 13.48
N MET A 241 -9.55 -7.80 12.49
CA MET A 241 -10.93 -7.34 12.60
C MET A 241 -11.97 -8.35 12.10
N GLY A 242 -11.56 -9.54 11.66
CA GLY A 242 -12.47 -10.56 11.15
C GLY A 242 -13.24 -10.15 9.88
N LYS A 243 -12.61 -9.38 9.00
CA LYS A 243 -13.24 -8.86 7.76
C LYS A 243 -13.10 -9.83 6.60
N THR A 244 -14.03 -9.73 5.65
CA THR A 244 -13.89 -10.37 4.33
C THR A 244 -12.88 -9.57 3.51
N VAL A 245 -11.86 -10.24 2.99
CA VAL A 245 -10.84 -9.65 2.14
C VAL A 245 -10.98 -10.21 0.73
N CYS A 246 -11.28 -9.34 -0.24
CA CYS A 246 -11.27 -9.69 -1.65
C CYS A 246 -9.89 -9.32 -2.23
N LEU A 247 -9.24 -10.29 -2.87
CA LEU A 247 -7.89 -10.16 -3.39
C LEU A 247 -7.91 -10.11 -4.91
N LEU A 248 -7.17 -9.16 -5.49
CA LEU A 248 -6.91 -9.10 -6.92
C LEU A 248 -5.43 -9.30 -7.18
N ARG A 249 -5.09 -10.18 -8.12
CA ARG A 249 -3.70 -10.46 -8.52
C ARG A 249 -3.03 -9.23 -9.12
N ARG A 250 -3.78 -8.47 -9.90
CA ARG A 250 -3.37 -7.20 -10.53
C ARG A 250 -4.50 -6.20 -10.47
N PHE A 251 -4.16 -4.94 -10.56
CA PHE A 251 -5.16 -3.90 -10.74
C PHE A 251 -5.63 -3.89 -12.20
N ASP A 252 -6.90 -4.19 -12.39
CA ASP A 252 -7.66 -3.93 -13.60
C ASP A 252 -8.94 -3.19 -13.21
N ALA A 253 -9.24 -2.07 -13.87
CA ALA A 253 -10.32 -1.19 -13.44
C ALA A 253 -11.70 -1.86 -13.61
N GLU A 254 -11.91 -2.63 -14.67
CA GLU A 254 -13.15 -3.35 -14.92
C GLU A 254 -13.35 -4.47 -13.92
N GLU A 255 -12.31 -5.25 -13.65
CA GLU A 255 -12.33 -6.32 -12.65
C GLU A 255 -12.59 -5.76 -11.24
N VAL A 256 -11.94 -4.65 -10.86
CA VAL A 256 -12.20 -3.96 -9.58
C VAL A 256 -13.67 -3.61 -9.45
N LEU A 257 -14.25 -2.98 -10.46
CA LEU A 257 -15.67 -2.56 -10.44
C LEU A 257 -16.59 -3.78 -10.35
N ASN A 258 -16.32 -4.86 -11.09
CA ASN A 258 -17.07 -6.10 -11.00
C ASN A 258 -17.06 -6.68 -9.58
N VAL A 259 -15.89 -6.75 -8.94
CA VAL A 259 -15.77 -7.27 -7.56
C VAL A 259 -16.44 -6.33 -6.56
N VAL A 260 -16.32 -5.00 -6.72
CA VAL A 260 -17.01 -4.03 -5.84
C VAL A 260 -18.51 -4.22 -5.89
N GLU A 261 -19.08 -4.42 -7.07
CA GLU A 261 -20.51 -4.61 -7.28
C GLU A 261 -20.99 -5.98 -6.76
N THR A 262 -20.32 -7.07 -7.14
CA THR A 262 -20.75 -8.43 -6.81
C THR A 262 -20.53 -8.80 -5.33
N GLU A 263 -19.40 -8.38 -4.74
CA GLU A 263 -19.07 -8.66 -3.34
C GLU A 263 -19.52 -7.54 -2.38
N HIS A 264 -20.18 -6.50 -2.89
CA HIS A 264 -20.64 -5.36 -2.09
C HIS A 264 -19.54 -4.78 -1.20
N ILE A 265 -18.39 -4.48 -1.81
CA ILE A 265 -17.20 -3.98 -1.10
C ILE A 265 -17.49 -2.64 -0.43
N GLU A 266 -17.10 -2.52 0.84
CA GLU A 266 -17.30 -1.31 1.63
C GLU A 266 -16.02 -0.48 1.79
N VAL A 267 -14.83 -1.11 1.77
CA VAL A 267 -13.54 -0.42 1.95
C VAL A 267 -12.60 -0.75 0.81
N MET A 268 -11.93 0.26 0.29
CA MET A 268 -10.96 0.08 -0.79
C MET A 268 -9.74 1.01 -0.60
N PRO A 269 -8.58 0.49 -0.16
CA PRO A 269 -7.32 1.21 -0.21
C PRO A 269 -6.78 1.22 -1.64
N MET A 270 -6.30 2.37 -2.10
CA MET A 270 -5.75 2.53 -3.43
C MET A 270 -4.81 3.73 -3.55
N VAL A 271 -4.09 3.80 -4.65
CA VAL A 271 -3.37 5.01 -5.02
C VAL A 271 -4.24 5.89 -5.92
N PRO A 272 -4.00 7.22 -5.98
CA PRO A 272 -4.79 8.15 -6.78
C PRO A 272 -4.94 7.76 -8.25
N ALA A 273 -3.89 7.24 -8.86
CA ALA A 273 -3.91 6.82 -10.26
C ALA A 273 -4.86 5.62 -10.52
N MET A 274 -5.00 4.70 -9.55
CA MET A 274 -6.00 3.63 -9.63
C MET A 274 -7.41 4.21 -9.58
N LEU A 275 -7.67 5.15 -8.67
CA LEU A 275 -8.96 5.83 -8.56
C LEU A 275 -9.32 6.58 -9.85
N ALA A 276 -8.37 7.29 -10.44
CA ALA A 276 -8.56 7.98 -11.70
C ALA A 276 -8.96 7.02 -12.84
N ARG A 277 -8.36 5.82 -12.89
CA ARG A 277 -8.70 4.80 -13.89
C ARG A 277 -10.07 4.18 -13.69
N LEU A 278 -10.52 4.02 -12.45
CA LEU A 278 -11.90 3.55 -12.20
C LEU A 278 -12.93 4.52 -12.79
N TRP A 279 -12.70 5.83 -12.67
CA TRP A 279 -13.60 6.85 -13.23
C TRP A 279 -13.59 6.95 -14.77
N GLN A 280 -12.65 6.28 -15.45
CA GLN A 280 -12.66 6.18 -16.91
C GLN A 280 -13.57 5.07 -17.43
N VAL A 281 -13.97 4.14 -16.57
CA VAL A 281 -14.84 3.03 -16.94
C VAL A 281 -16.29 3.53 -16.98
N GLU A 282 -17.03 3.06 -17.96
CA GLU A 282 -18.45 3.39 -18.10
C GLU A 282 -19.27 2.90 -16.90
N CYS A 283 -20.22 3.69 -16.45
CA CYS A 283 -21.09 3.40 -15.31
C CYS A 283 -20.35 3.16 -13.98
N ALA A 284 -19.12 3.65 -13.80
CA ALA A 284 -18.33 3.48 -12.57
C ALA A 284 -19.08 3.96 -11.32
N GLU A 285 -19.80 5.10 -11.41
CA GLU A 285 -20.57 5.66 -10.29
C GLU A 285 -21.56 4.66 -9.70
N SER A 286 -22.36 4.01 -10.55
CA SER A 286 -23.37 3.04 -10.09
C SER A 286 -22.77 1.82 -9.43
N ARG A 287 -21.62 1.37 -9.93
CA ARG A 287 -20.90 0.17 -9.46
C ARG A 287 -20.11 0.42 -8.16
N LEU A 288 -19.75 1.67 -7.88
CA LEU A 288 -19.01 2.06 -6.67
C LEU A 288 -19.92 2.37 -5.46
N ARG A 289 -21.25 2.27 -5.58
CA ARG A 289 -22.24 2.68 -4.55
C ARG A 289 -22.11 1.94 -3.20
N SER A 290 -21.57 0.74 -3.18
CA SER A 290 -21.36 -0.01 -1.93
C SER A 290 -20.22 0.55 -1.10
N LEU A 291 -19.30 1.32 -1.69
CA LEU A 291 -18.14 1.88 -1.01
C LEU A 291 -18.55 2.92 0.03
N LYS A 292 -18.01 2.75 1.23
CA LYS A 292 -18.18 3.65 2.38
C LYS A 292 -16.86 4.29 2.81
N CYS A 293 -15.74 3.72 2.38
CA CYS A 293 -14.41 4.21 2.74
C CYS A 293 -13.41 3.90 1.61
N ILE A 294 -12.97 4.92 0.91
CA ILE A 294 -11.84 4.86 -0.03
C ILE A 294 -10.66 5.50 0.65
N ILE A 295 -9.58 4.74 0.82
CA ILE A 295 -8.35 5.22 1.45
C ILE A 295 -7.34 5.48 0.35
N SER A 296 -7.21 6.74 -0.09
CA SER A 296 -6.20 7.14 -1.05
C SER A 296 -4.86 7.36 -0.35
N GLY A 297 -3.77 6.83 -0.89
CA GLY A 297 -2.45 7.00 -0.30
C GLY A 297 -1.32 6.58 -1.23
N GLY A 298 -0.09 6.81 -0.82
CA GLY A 298 1.10 6.40 -1.55
C GLY A 298 1.54 7.33 -2.67
N ASP A 299 0.67 8.21 -3.13
CA ASP A 299 0.98 9.29 -4.07
C ASP A 299 0.08 10.51 -3.80
N ARG A 300 0.34 11.62 -4.49
CA ARG A 300 -0.41 12.86 -4.32
C ARG A 300 -1.80 12.75 -4.97
N LEU A 301 -2.83 13.00 -4.17
CA LEU A 301 -4.21 13.05 -4.63
C LEU A 301 -4.48 14.41 -5.30
N ASP A 302 -5.01 14.38 -6.52
CA ASP A 302 -5.41 15.58 -7.25
C ASP A 302 -6.74 16.13 -6.74
N VAL A 303 -6.90 17.46 -6.74
CA VAL A 303 -8.11 18.13 -6.24
C VAL A 303 -9.33 17.89 -7.12
N SER A 304 -9.15 17.78 -8.45
CA SER A 304 -10.25 17.51 -9.37
C SER A 304 -10.78 16.09 -9.19
N LEU A 305 -9.88 15.12 -9.03
CA LEU A 305 -10.23 13.72 -8.74
C LEU A 305 -10.93 13.60 -7.38
N ALA A 306 -10.43 14.30 -6.36
CA ALA A 306 -11.06 14.30 -5.04
C ALA A 306 -12.48 14.88 -5.07
N LYS A 307 -12.67 16.03 -5.71
CA LYS A 307 -13.97 16.65 -5.88
C LYS A 307 -14.94 15.77 -6.66
N HIS A 308 -14.49 15.27 -7.81
CA HIS A 308 -15.31 14.38 -8.64
C HIS A 308 -15.79 13.16 -7.84
N THR A 309 -14.88 12.52 -7.09
CA THR A 309 -15.24 11.36 -6.27
C THR A 309 -16.27 11.71 -5.19
N ILE A 310 -16.08 12.83 -4.48
CA ILE A 310 -17.02 13.26 -3.43
C ILE A 310 -18.40 13.62 -4.01
N GLU A 311 -18.43 14.27 -5.15
CA GLU A 311 -19.66 14.69 -5.82
C GLU A 311 -20.52 13.51 -6.29
N HIS A 312 -19.90 12.41 -6.76
CA HIS A 312 -20.63 11.28 -7.34
C HIS A 312 -20.96 10.17 -6.34
N ILE A 313 -20.06 9.86 -5.39
CA ILE A 313 -20.29 8.77 -4.43
C ILE A 313 -20.28 9.21 -2.96
N GLY A 314 -20.26 10.53 -2.72
CA GLY A 314 -20.36 11.09 -1.37
C GLY A 314 -19.05 11.20 -0.61
N PRO A 315 -19.10 11.56 0.69
CA PRO A 315 -17.93 11.86 1.51
C PRO A 315 -17.25 10.57 2.02
N VAL A 316 -16.81 9.72 1.11
CA VAL A 316 -16.20 8.41 1.41
C VAL A 316 -14.68 8.39 1.20
N LEU A 317 -14.10 9.49 0.68
CA LEU A 317 -12.69 9.57 0.31
C LEU A 317 -11.85 10.13 1.45
N TYR A 318 -10.87 9.35 1.88
CA TYR A 318 -9.85 9.69 2.87
C TYR A 318 -8.49 9.81 2.17
N ASN A 319 -7.61 10.68 2.66
CA ASN A 319 -6.24 10.78 2.16
C ASN A 319 -5.26 10.38 3.27
N LEU A 320 -4.52 9.31 3.02
CA LEU A 320 -3.54 8.72 3.94
C LEU A 320 -2.14 9.08 3.46
N TYR A 321 -1.39 9.78 4.28
CA TYR A 321 -0.02 10.16 3.95
C TYR A 321 0.98 9.48 4.87
N GLY A 322 2.09 9.04 4.27
CA GLY A 322 3.17 8.37 4.96
C GLY A 322 4.39 8.14 4.09
N THR A 323 5.46 7.65 4.70
CA THR A 323 6.70 7.26 4.02
C THR A 323 7.05 5.81 4.29
N SER A 324 7.89 5.23 3.46
CA SER A 324 8.36 3.85 3.67
C SER A 324 9.07 3.68 5.01
N GLU A 325 9.78 4.71 5.47
CA GLU A 325 10.58 4.70 6.69
C GLU A 325 9.73 4.86 7.95
N ALA A 326 8.76 5.79 7.93
CA ALA A 326 7.92 6.12 9.09
C ALA A 326 6.58 5.35 9.10
N GLY A 327 6.17 4.75 7.99
CA GLY A 327 4.83 4.21 7.79
C GLY A 327 3.82 5.30 7.50
N PHE A 328 2.51 5.03 7.69
CA PHE A 328 1.54 6.09 7.61
C PHE A 328 1.48 6.89 8.91
N PHE A 329 1.26 8.18 8.82
CA PHE A 329 1.31 9.06 9.98
C PHE A 329 0.46 10.33 9.89
N MET A 330 -0.18 10.60 8.75
CA MET A 330 -1.20 11.65 8.63
C MET A 330 -2.43 11.12 7.93
N LEU A 331 -3.57 11.67 8.28
CA LEU A 331 -4.86 11.31 7.73
C LEU A 331 -5.73 12.55 7.56
N ALA A 332 -6.27 12.74 6.35
CA ALA A 332 -7.38 13.66 6.09
C ALA A 332 -8.68 12.87 5.97
N THR A 333 -9.66 13.21 6.80
CA THR A 333 -11.03 12.73 6.66
C THR A 333 -11.73 13.44 5.49
N PRO A 334 -12.87 12.95 4.98
CA PRO A 334 -13.59 13.62 3.89
C PRO A 334 -13.89 15.10 4.18
N GLN A 335 -14.16 15.45 5.43
CA GLN A 335 -14.43 16.84 5.87
C GLN A 335 -13.16 17.70 5.91
N GLN A 336 -12.00 17.07 6.02
CA GLN A 336 -10.68 17.74 6.09
C GLN A 336 -9.95 17.74 4.75
N LEU A 337 -10.47 16.99 3.77
CA LEU A 337 -9.76 16.64 2.54
C LEU A 337 -9.46 17.85 1.66
N ILE A 338 -10.41 18.78 1.53
CA ILE A 338 -10.26 19.96 0.67
C ILE A 338 -10.23 21.23 1.54
N TYR A 339 -9.23 22.07 1.27
CA TYR A 339 -9.07 23.38 1.90
C TYR A 339 -8.69 24.42 0.83
N ASN A 340 -9.52 25.44 0.67
CA ASN A 340 -9.31 26.52 -0.31
C ASN A 340 -8.94 26.03 -1.73
N GLY A 341 -9.58 24.93 -2.17
CA GLY A 341 -9.32 24.36 -3.50
C GLY A 341 -8.04 23.50 -3.61
N GLU A 342 -7.42 23.15 -2.49
CA GLU A 342 -6.26 22.27 -2.42
C GLU A 342 -6.56 21.01 -1.60
N VAL A 343 -5.86 19.91 -1.90
CA VAL A 343 -5.98 18.67 -1.13
C VAL A 343 -5.04 18.70 0.08
N SER A 344 -5.62 18.47 1.25
CA SER A 344 -4.88 18.30 2.50
C SER A 344 -4.34 16.88 2.64
N ILE A 345 -3.14 16.75 3.20
CA ILE A 345 -2.62 15.46 3.68
C ILE A 345 -3.08 15.15 5.12
N GLY A 346 -3.95 15.99 5.67
CA GLY A 346 -4.61 15.78 6.95
C GLY A 346 -3.84 16.23 8.16
N LYS A 347 -4.16 15.60 9.29
CA LYS A 347 -3.53 15.84 10.60
C LYS A 347 -2.66 14.63 10.99
N PRO A 348 -1.64 14.86 11.83
CA PRO A 348 -0.87 13.77 12.41
C PRO A 348 -1.77 12.81 13.19
N ILE A 349 -1.57 11.51 13.00
CA ILE A 349 -2.26 10.49 13.79
C ILE A 349 -1.70 10.43 15.21
N ARG A 350 -2.41 9.75 16.10
CA ARG A 350 -2.02 9.63 17.51
C ARG A 350 -0.61 9.06 17.67
N GLY A 351 0.21 9.73 18.49
CA GLY A 351 1.58 9.30 18.77
C GLY A 351 2.63 9.68 17.72
N MET A 352 2.21 10.37 16.65
CA MET A 352 3.12 11.01 15.71
C MET A 352 3.49 12.40 16.19
N GLN A 353 4.78 12.72 16.14
CA GLN A 353 5.29 14.09 16.30
C GLN A 353 5.72 14.59 14.92
N CYS A 354 5.29 15.81 14.59
CA CYS A 354 5.59 16.47 13.31
C CYS A 354 6.13 17.87 13.58
N GLU A 355 7.14 18.27 12.82
CA GLU A 355 7.70 19.62 12.82
C GLU A 355 7.93 20.07 11.38
N VAL A 356 7.69 21.34 11.10
CA VAL A 356 8.10 21.99 9.86
C VAL A 356 9.40 22.74 10.15
N ARG A 357 10.48 22.36 9.48
CA ARG A 357 11.79 23.00 9.63
C ARG A 357 12.19 23.72 8.36
N ASP A 358 13.08 24.69 8.50
CA ASP A 358 13.61 25.50 7.40
C ASP A 358 12.48 26.14 6.56
N ALA A 359 11.50 26.72 7.28
CA ALA A 359 10.37 27.37 6.65
C ALA A 359 10.77 28.70 6.01
N ASP A 360 10.25 28.95 4.79
CA ASP A 360 10.36 30.23 4.10
C ASP A 360 9.39 31.29 4.67
N ALA A 361 9.36 32.46 4.04
CA ALA A 361 8.51 33.57 4.46
C ALA A 361 7.00 33.24 4.38
N GLU A 362 6.61 32.29 3.55
CA GLU A 362 5.23 31.80 3.38
C GLU A 362 4.90 30.67 4.36
N GLY A 363 5.85 30.23 5.19
CA GLY A 363 5.68 29.15 6.15
C GLY A 363 5.82 27.74 5.55
N VAL A 364 6.29 27.62 4.33
CA VAL A 364 6.53 26.35 3.66
C VAL A 364 7.92 25.82 4.01
N GLY A 365 7.99 24.69 4.71
CA GLY A 365 9.24 24.10 5.14
C GLY A 365 9.28 22.58 4.95
N THR A 366 10.38 21.97 5.32
CA THR A 366 10.56 20.53 5.24
C THR A 366 9.85 19.83 6.41
N LEU A 367 9.04 18.82 6.11
CA LEU A 367 8.36 18.01 7.11
C LEU A 367 9.32 17.03 7.77
N TRP A 368 9.44 17.14 9.09
CA TRP A 368 10.16 16.21 9.94
C TRP A 368 9.18 15.45 10.81
N VAL A 369 9.43 14.15 10.98
CA VAL A 369 8.54 13.26 11.73
C VAL A 369 9.30 12.37 12.70
N LYS A 370 8.63 11.98 13.80
CA LYS A 370 9.17 11.09 14.82
C LYS A 370 8.07 10.20 15.38
N CYS A 371 8.26 8.89 15.35
CA CYS A 371 7.29 7.93 15.90
C CYS A 371 7.96 6.65 16.40
N LYS A 372 7.19 5.85 17.16
CA LYS A 372 7.64 4.56 17.72
C LYS A 372 7.60 3.42 16.72
N TRP A 373 6.77 3.50 15.69
CA TRP A 373 6.54 2.44 14.69
C TRP A 373 7.34 2.60 13.40
N ALA A 374 8.27 3.54 13.36
CA ALA A 374 9.21 3.68 12.26
C ALA A 374 10.04 2.40 12.05
N MET A 375 10.66 2.28 10.88
CA MET A 375 11.53 1.15 10.57
C MET A 375 12.65 0.98 11.61
N VAL A 376 13.22 -0.23 11.67
CA VAL A 376 14.30 -0.57 12.59
C VAL A 376 15.47 0.42 12.45
N GLY A 377 15.96 0.93 13.57
CA GLY A 377 17.02 1.94 13.63
C GLY A 377 16.55 3.38 13.48
N ARG A 378 15.24 3.63 13.24
CA ARG A 378 14.68 4.98 13.15
C ARG A 378 13.55 5.28 14.13
N GLN A 379 13.25 4.33 15.03
CA GLN A 379 12.22 4.51 16.06
C GLN A 379 12.62 5.65 17.02
N ASN A 380 11.65 6.50 17.36
CA ASN A 380 11.83 7.66 18.23
C ASN A 380 12.93 8.65 17.80
N CYS A 381 13.38 8.60 16.55
CA CYS A 381 14.31 9.56 15.97
C CYS A 381 13.59 10.53 15.05
N TRP A 382 13.98 11.80 15.08
CA TRP A 382 13.56 12.77 14.09
C TRP A 382 14.15 12.40 12.72
N GLN A 383 13.30 12.34 11.71
CA GLN A 383 13.69 12.05 10.33
C GLN A 383 12.97 12.99 9.38
N SER A 384 13.72 13.49 8.40
CA SER A 384 13.16 14.25 7.29
C SER A 384 12.36 13.32 6.38
N THR A 385 11.19 13.74 5.95
CA THR A 385 10.41 13.05 4.91
C THR A 385 10.92 13.39 3.50
N GLY A 386 11.67 14.49 3.37
CA GLY A 386 12.03 15.08 2.09
C GLY A 386 10.89 15.86 1.43
N ASP A 387 9.74 15.93 2.05
CA ASP A 387 8.59 16.66 1.53
C ASP A 387 8.50 18.06 2.12
N ARG A 388 8.17 19.05 1.29
CA ARG A 388 7.85 20.41 1.72
C ARG A 388 6.36 20.52 1.98
N VAL A 389 6.02 21.15 3.10
CA VAL A 389 4.63 21.28 3.55
C VAL A 389 4.37 22.67 4.12
N LEU A 390 3.11 23.07 4.04
CA LEU A 390 2.55 24.20 4.79
C LEU A 390 1.64 23.67 5.90
N GLN A 391 1.92 24.03 7.15
CA GLN A 391 1.03 23.74 8.26
C GLN A 391 -0.05 24.81 8.38
N LEU A 392 -1.31 24.39 8.38
CA LEU A 392 -2.46 25.28 8.55
C LEU A 392 -2.73 25.57 10.05
N PRO A 393 -3.42 26.69 10.37
CA PRO A 393 -3.73 27.05 11.75
C PRO A 393 -4.58 26.01 12.51
N ASP A 394 -5.37 25.21 11.79
CA ASP A 394 -6.18 24.13 12.37
C ASP A 394 -5.43 22.80 12.56
N GLY A 395 -4.12 22.79 12.26
CA GLY A 395 -3.22 21.64 12.41
C GLY A 395 -3.21 20.68 11.23
N ARG A 396 -3.92 20.97 10.13
CA ARG A 396 -3.77 20.23 8.87
C ARG A 396 -2.51 20.64 8.13
N PHE A 397 -2.07 19.79 7.20
CA PHE A 397 -0.92 20.05 6.36
C PHE A 397 -1.30 20.02 4.88
N LEU A 398 -0.72 20.93 4.11
CA LEU A 398 -0.76 20.93 2.64
C LEU A 398 0.60 20.52 2.10
N HIS A 399 0.63 19.58 1.18
CA HIS A 399 1.86 19.14 0.52
C HIS A 399 2.25 20.12 -0.60
N ARG A 400 3.49 20.58 -0.59
CA ARG A 400 4.04 21.57 -1.52
C ARG A 400 5.06 20.99 -2.52
N GLY A 401 5.31 19.68 -2.47
CA GLY A 401 6.28 19.00 -3.32
C GLY A 401 7.44 18.41 -2.53
N ARG A 402 8.39 17.82 -3.24
CA ARG A 402 9.58 17.22 -2.63
C ARG A 402 10.77 18.18 -2.70
N ALA A 403 11.50 18.26 -1.59
CA ALA A 403 12.71 19.07 -1.53
C ALA A 403 13.82 18.57 -2.48
N ASP A 404 13.89 17.23 -2.68
CA ASP A 404 14.86 16.59 -3.56
C ASP A 404 14.46 16.59 -5.05
N ARG A 405 13.25 17.06 -5.37
CA ARG A 405 12.73 17.20 -6.75
C ARG A 405 12.62 18.64 -7.20
N MET A 406 13.01 19.57 -6.35
CA MET A 406 13.16 20.95 -6.78
C MET A 406 14.28 21.01 -7.81
N VAL A 407 14.00 21.61 -8.94
CA VAL A 407 14.97 21.85 -10.01
C VAL A 407 15.17 23.33 -10.21
N VAL A 408 16.39 23.73 -10.55
CA VAL A 408 16.70 25.12 -10.87
C VAL A 408 16.60 25.29 -12.38
N CYS A 409 15.55 25.95 -12.85
CA CYS A 409 15.32 26.25 -14.25
C CYS A 409 15.58 27.74 -14.52
N GLY A 410 16.62 28.06 -15.28
CA GLY A 410 16.95 29.45 -15.58
C GLY A 410 17.25 30.34 -14.36
N GLY A 411 17.74 29.73 -13.26
CA GLY A 411 18.02 30.43 -12.00
C GLY A 411 16.84 30.49 -11.01
N GLU A 412 15.66 29.98 -11.38
CA GLU A 412 14.48 29.92 -10.51
C GLU A 412 14.22 28.51 -10.00
N ASN A 413 13.76 28.39 -8.74
CA ASN A 413 13.39 27.13 -8.13
C ASN A 413 12.01 26.70 -8.64
N VAL A 414 11.96 25.56 -9.31
CA VAL A 414 10.74 25.01 -9.90
C VAL A 414 10.45 23.64 -9.33
N TYR A 415 9.19 23.37 -9.07
CA TYR A 415 8.69 22.08 -8.57
C TYR A 415 7.89 21.39 -9.69
N PRO A 416 8.41 20.35 -10.35
CA PRO A 416 7.72 19.64 -11.43
C PRO A 416 6.33 19.17 -11.04
N GLU A 417 6.13 18.76 -9.77
CA GLU A 417 4.84 18.33 -9.26
C GLU A 417 3.78 19.45 -9.26
N HIS A 418 4.18 20.70 -9.10
CA HIS A 418 3.25 21.83 -9.23
C HIS A 418 2.75 21.95 -10.68
N VAL A 419 3.64 21.80 -11.63
CA VAL A 419 3.30 21.85 -13.07
C VAL A 419 2.38 20.67 -13.44
N GLU A 420 2.66 19.44 -12.96
CA GLU A 420 1.79 18.28 -13.13
C GLU A 420 0.35 18.56 -12.67
N GLN A 421 0.19 19.24 -11.52
CA GLN A 421 -1.12 19.57 -10.99
C GLN A 421 -1.86 20.61 -11.83
N VAL A 422 -1.13 21.61 -12.32
CA VAL A 422 -1.73 22.59 -13.22
C VAL A 422 -2.20 21.91 -14.50
N LEU A 423 -1.38 21.04 -15.09
CA LEU A 423 -1.76 20.26 -16.28
C LEU A 423 -3.01 19.42 -16.05
N LYS A 424 -3.12 18.73 -14.92
CA LYS A 424 -4.29 17.90 -14.56
C LYS A 424 -5.60 18.67 -14.32
N LYS A 425 -5.53 20.00 -14.20
CA LYS A 425 -6.75 20.86 -14.17
C LYS A 425 -7.35 21.08 -15.56
N HIS A 426 -6.64 20.72 -16.62
CA HIS A 426 -7.16 20.84 -17.98
C HIS A 426 -8.17 19.74 -18.27
N THR A 427 -9.34 20.09 -18.83
CA THR A 427 -10.50 19.19 -18.99
C THR A 427 -10.23 17.96 -19.87
N LEU A 428 -9.27 18.03 -20.78
CA LEU A 428 -8.91 16.96 -21.71
C LEU A 428 -7.75 16.08 -21.21
N ILE A 429 -7.06 16.46 -20.13
CA ILE A 429 -5.91 15.73 -19.61
C ILE A 429 -6.38 14.76 -18.51
N VAL A 430 -5.99 13.50 -18.65
CA VAL A 430 -6.23 12.45 -17.65
C VAL A 430 -5.08 12.43 -16.65
N ASP A 431 -3.85 12.48 -17.17
CA ASP A 431 -2.66 12.40 -16.36
C ASP A 431 -1.47 13.15 -16.99
N ALA A 432 -0.52 13.58 -16.15
CA ALA A 432 0.67 14.26 -16.60
C ALA A 432 1.85 13.93 -15.67
N VAL A 433 3.03 13.73 -16.27
CA VAL A 433 4.32 13.59 -15.59
C VAL A 433 5.27 14.63 -16.12
N VAL A 434 5.88 15.41 -15.22
CA VAL A 434 6.83 16.46 -15.55
C VAL A 434 8.20 16.12 -14.98
N TYR A 435 9.23 16.27 -15.78
CA TYR A 435 10.60 15.96 -15.40
C TYR A 435 11.59 16.97 -16.00
N PRO A 436 12.71 17.22 -15.30
CA PRO A 436 13.74 18.10 -15.78
C PRO A 436 14.53 17.45 -16.92
N VAL A 437 14.91 18.26 -17.90
CA VAL A 437 15.84 17.89 -18.98
C VAL A 437 16.97 18.92 -19.08
N PRO A 438 18.21 18.51 -19.33
CA PRO A 438 19.31 19.44 -19.51
C PRO A 438 19.06 20.39 -20.70
N ASP A 439 19.40 21.67 -20.53
CA ASP A 439 19.32 22.69 -21.56
C ASP A 439 20.57 23.56 -21.57
N VAL A 440 21.13 23.81 -22.72
CA VAL A 440 22.40 24.54 -22.86
C VAL A 440 22.29 26.01 -22.44
N ARG A 441 21.09 26.63 -22.57
CA ARG A 441 20.87 28.06 -22.30
C ARG A 441 20.40 28.31 -20.87
N PHE A 442 19.58 27.39 -20.32
CA PHE A 442 18.93 27.56 -19.04
C PHE A 442 19.44 26.58 -17.96
N GLY A 443 20.45 25.74 -18.31
CA GLY A 443 20.95 24.68 -17.44
C GLY A 443 19.96 23.51 -17.31
N CYS A 444 18.70 23.82 -17.09
CA CYS A 444 17.59 22.86 -17.01
C CYS A 444 16.30 23.51 -17.50
N VAL A 445 15.46 22.71 -18.17
CA VAL A 445 14.09 23.06 -18.54
C VAL A 445 13.16 21.89 -18.22
N LEU A 446 11.87 22.12 -18.18
CA LEU A 446 10.89 21.06 -17.95
C LEU A 446 10.42 20.41 -19.25
N SER A 447 10.20 19.11 -19.22
CA SER A 447 9.50 18.32 -20.23
C SER A 447 8.27 17.69 -19.60
N ALA A 448 7.13 17.70 -20.31
CA ALA A 448 5.87 17.13 -19.85
C ALA A 448 5.45 15.97 -20.75
N GLN A 449 5.17 14.81 -20.18
CA GLN A 449 4.44 13.72 -20.81
C GLN A 449 2.98 13.78 -20.36
N ILE A 450 2.03 13.74 -21.29
CA ILE A 450 0.62 14.03 -21.07
C ILE A 450 -0.24 12.91 -21.64
N GLU A 451 -1.10 12.36 -20.82
CA GLU A 451 -2.12 11.39 -21.23
C GLU A 451 -3.47 12.12 -21.38
N LEU A 452 -4.05 12.08 -22.56
CA LEU A 452 -5.34 12.67 -22.87
C LEU A 452 -6.48 11.68 -22.64
N LYS A 453 -7.68 12.20 -22.45
CA LYS A 453 -8.92 11.40 -22.46
C LYS A 453 -9.06 10.66 -23.78
N ALA A 454 -9.67 9.48 -23.77
CA ALA A 454 -9.89 8.68 -24.96
C ALA A 454 -10.60 9.48 -26.04
N GLY A 455 -10.00 9.52 -27.24
CA GLY A 455 -10.54 10.29 -28.39
C GLY A 455 -10.35 11.80 -28.32
N ALA A 456 -9.74 12.35 -27.25
CA ALA A 456 -9.46 13.77 -27.16
C ALA A 456 -8.25 14.16 -28.00
N LEU A 457 -8.32 15.33 -28.62
CA LEU A 457 -7.21 15.98 -29.34
C LEU A 457 -6.94 17.32 -28.67
N LEU A 458 -5.69 17.59 -28.39
CA LEU A 458 -5.22 18.85 -27.80
C LEU A 458 -3.94 19.29 -28.53
N ALA A 459 -3.99 20.44 -29.19
CA ALA A 459 -2.81 21.00 -29.83
C ALA A 459 -1.85 21.56 -28.78
N GLU A 460 -0.54 21.44 -29.05
CA GLU A 460 0.50 21.94 -28.14
C GLU A 460 0.37 23.45 -27.91
N ASP A 461 0.07 24.21 -28.96
CA ASP A 461 -0.07 25.68 -28.88
C ASP A 461 -1.25 26.09 -28.00
N ASP A 462 -2.41 25.41 -28.11
CA ASP A 462 -3.58 25.66 -27.26
C ASP A 462 -3.26 25.36 -25.78
N LEU A 463 -2.53 24.27 -25.52
CA LEU A 463 -2.12 23.93 -24.17
C LEU A 463 -1.11 24.95 -23.62
N ARG A 464 -0.17 25.41 -24.44
CA ARG A 464 0.79 26.46 -24.05
C ARG A 464 0.09 27.76 -23.67
N GLU A 465 -0.89 28.18 -24.48
CA GLU A 465 -1.67 29.39 -24.19
C GLU A 465 -2.47 29.22 -22.87
N TRP A 466 -3.11 28.08 -22.68
CA TRP A 466 -3.83 27.77 -21.46
C TRP A 466 -2.94 27.77 -20.21
N LEU A 467 -1.68 27.27 -20.32
CA LEU A 467 -0.70 27.23 -19.24
C LEU A 467 -0.11 28.62 -18.93
N ARG A 468 0.05 29.53 -19.92
CA ARG A 468 0.58 30.88 -19.70
C ARG A 468 -0.15 31.68 -18.65
N ALA A 469 -1.44 31.47 -18.50
CA ALA A 469 -2.25 32.14 -17.49
C ALA A 469 -2.10 31.51 -16.07
N ARG A 470 -1.35 30.40 -15.92
CA ARG A 470 -1.36 29.56 -14.72
C ARG A 470 0.02 29.19 -14.21
N LEU A 471 1.04 29.29 -15.02
CA LEU A 471 2.43 28.96 -14.70
C LEU A 471 3.34 30.16 -14.91
N SER A 472 4.38 30.26 -14.09
CA SER A 472 5.46 31.21 -14.33
C SER A 472 6.28 30.80 -15.58
N ARG A 473 7.12 31.71 -16.06
CA ARG A 473 7.98 31.44 -17.23
C ARG A 473 8.92 30.24 -16.98
N ALA A 474 9.47 30.11 -15.79
CA ALA A 474 10.39 29.05 -15.43
C ALA A 474 9.70 27.68 -15.28
N GLU A 475 8.41 27.66 -14.91
CA GLU A 475 7.61 26.47 -14.77
C GLU A 475 7.03 25.95 -16.10
N MET A 476 7.05 26.78 -17.16
CA MET A 476 6.50 26.40 -18.45
C MET A 476 7.33 25.27 -19.08
N PRO A 477 6.73 24.09 -19.37
CA PRO A 477 7.42 23.03 -20.05
C PRO A 477 7.87 23.45 -21.45
N HIS A 478 9.11 23.17 -21.79
CA HIS A 478 9.66 23.44 -23.12
C HIS A 478 9.27 22.36 -24.12
N HIS A 479 9.06 21.14 -23.65
CA HIS A 479 8.71 19.99 -24.48
C HIS A 479 7.43 19.35 -23.97
N PHE A 480 6.51 19.02 -24.89
CA PHE A 480 5.29 18.27 -24.62
C PHE A 480 5.31 16.97 -25.42
N ARG A 481 4.97 15.85 -24.76
CA ARG A 481 4.80 14.55 -25.41
C ARG A 481 3.41 14.04 -25.05
N PHE A 482 2.59 13.76 -26.06
CA PHE A 482 1.28 13.17 -25.84
C PHE A 482 1.34 11.66 -26.02
N GLY A 483 0.80 10.91 -25.08
CA GLY A 483 0.79 9.46 -25.09
C GLY A 483 0.46 8.87 -23.72
N SER A 484 0.28 7.56 -23.66
CA SER A 484 0.00 6.87 -22.39
C SER A 484 1.17 7.00 -21.43
N ILE A 485 0.84 7.19 -20.16
CA ILE A 485 1.80 7.20 -19.06
C ILE A 485 1.87 5.80 -18.46
N GLY A 486 3.02 5.14 -18.60
CA GLY A 486 3.26 3.81 -18.01
C GLY A 486 3.10 3.85 -16.49
N MET A 487 2.37 2.87 -15.93
CA MET A 487 2.26 2.70 -14.48
C MET A 487 2.99 1.45 -14.03
N LEU A 488 3.67 1.55 -12.89
CA LEU A 488 4.15 0.39 -12.15
C LEU A 488 2.96 -0.36 -11.53
N SER A 489 3.15 -1.63 -11.18
CA SER A 489 2.15 -2.41 -10.42
C SER A 489 1.72 -1.74 -9.10
N THR A 490 2.54 -0.84 -8.59
CA THR A 490 2.27 0.01 -7.42
C THR A 490 1.23 1.09 -7.68
N GLY A 491 0.78 1.28 -8.94
CA GLY A 491 -0.03 2.41 -9.37
C GLY A 491 0.72 3.75 -9.40
N LYS A 492 2.04 3.75 -9.23
CA LYS A 492 2.88 4.94 -9.44
C LYS A 492 3.33 5.02 -10.88
N HIS A 493 3.53 6.25 -11.36
CA HIS A 493 4.05 6.47 -12.71
C HIS A 493 5.39 5.77 -12.93
N CYS A 494 5.51 5.10 -14.07
CA CYS A 494 6.81 4.62 -14.56
C CYS A 494 7.59 5.84 -15.08
N ARG A 495 8.38 6.44 -14.22
CA ARG A 495 9.26 7.57 -14.56
C ARG A 495 10.59 7.02 -15.10
N ASN A 496 10.53 6.35 -16.25
CA ASN A 496 11.76 6.05 -16.98
C ASN A 496 12.30 7.36 -17.57
N ILE A 497 13.29 7.90 -16.91
CA ILE A 497 14.13 9.00 -17.40
C ILE A 497 15.27 8.40 -18.21
#